data_5b3ed272e8e713e50dfd92fad040f51b
#
_entry.id   5b3ed272e8e713e50dfd92fad040f51b
#
_cell.length_a   1.000
_cell.length_b   1.000
_cell.length_c   1.000
_cell.angle_alpha   90.00
_cell.angle_beta   90.00
_cell.angle_gamma   90.00
#
_symmetry.space_group_name_H-M   'P 1'
#
loop_
_entity.id
_entity.type
_entity.pdbx_description
1 polymer ?
#
loop_
_entity_poly.entity_id
_entity_poly.type
_entity_poly.pdbx_seq_one_letter_code
_entity_poly.pdbx_strand_id
1 'polypeptide(L)'
;MYKILYAANNTLNSIIQLNRFLKAIENKPFTIKIAAYKNSIKSSNVDWTLNCLHNYFDKDKLSLDNEYFINYYNSIKSFNPDLIISDLEYFTSFAATDLGIPLWQCSSSLLNYALPWREKYSLNVFSNYSYLLYRRSNQKYVNIINNSDLNLVYSHFGDTKDPPKLKQNFEWIRPYAYIGNKSVPCKHNIVGALLSNNKKIFKNLNNIYDTIAFTPHINEKYSNLKLKDIDDNEEYQCNVKNCNLFLCEGQTSFLADAFYNNKFALVVPNLHDTECIVNSMYSEKIGLSKNIYNDINLSKIDYQEINYSLNDKVYYLHERLDQI
;
A
#
# COMPACT_ATOMS: atom_id res chain seq x y z
N MET A 1 1.26 -3.33 29.55
CA MET A 1 0.70 -2.81 28.29
C MET A 1 1.73 -3.09 27.21
N TYR A 2 1.33 -3.80 26.18
CA TYR A 2 2.22 -4.27 25.12
C TYR A 2 2.67 -3.09 24.25
N LYS A 3 3.98 -2.97 24.05
CA LYS A 3 4.61 -1.84 23.37
C LYS A 3 4.95 -2.20 21.93
N ILE A 4 4.44 -1.45 20.98
CA ILE A 4 4.68 -1.65 19.55
C ILE A 4 5.38 -0.43 18.97
N LEU A 5 6.41 -0.65 18.18
CA LEU A 5 6.95 0.35 17.28
C LEU A 5 6.51 0.02 15.87
N TYR A 6 5.78 0.94 15.22
CA TYR A 6 5.44 0.83 13.80
C TYR A 6 6.32 1.77 12.97
N ALA A 7 7.08 1.21 12.04
CA ALA A 7 7.92 1.98 11.13
C ALA A 7 7.36 1.96 9.70
N ALA A 8 6.84 3.09 9.27
CA ALA A 8 6.25 3.26 7.94
C ALA A 8 7.31 3.62 6.90
N ASN A 9 7.17 3.05 5.70
CA ASN A 9 7.99 3.41 4.55
C ASN A 9 7.59 4.79 3.99
N ASN A 10 8.44 5.36 3.14
CA ASN A 10 8.23 6.67 2.51
C ASN A 10 7.35 6.56 1.25
N THR A 11 6.23 5.86 1.35
CA THR A 11 5.24 5.80 0.28
C THR A 11 3.87 6.22 0.79
N LEU A 12 3.08 6.90 -0.05
CA LEU A 12 1.74 7.31 0.35
C LEU A 12 0.85 6.10 0.66
N ASN A 13 1.02 4.99 -0.06
CA ASN A 13 0.29 3.75 0.22
C ASN A 13 0.57 3.23 1.64
N SER A 14 1.84 3.25 2.08
CA SER A 14 2.27 2.89 3.44
C SER A 14 1.58 3.74 4.50
N ILE A 15 1.51 5.05 4.27
CA ILE A 15 0.89 6.00 5.19
C ILE A 15 -0.62 5.82 5.26
N ILE A 16 -1.28 5.59 4.13
CA ILE A 16 -2.72 5.29 4.10
C ILE A 16 -3.02 4.04 4.94
N GLN A 17 -2.25 2.97 4.77
CA GLN A 17 -2.43 1.74 5.54
C GLN A 17 -2.14 1.93 7.04
N LEU A 18 -1.09 2.69 7.37
CA LEU A 18 -0.79 3.05 8.77
C LEU A 18 -1.96 3.80 9.42
N ASN A 19 -2.47 4.84 8.77
CA ASN A 19 -3.57 5.65 9.33
C ASN A 19 -4.83 4.79 9.55
N ARG A 20 -5.15 3.91 8.62
CA ARG A 20 -6.28 2.98 8.73
C ARG A 20 -6.06 1.95 9.87
N PHE A 21 -4.83 1.43 9.99
CA PHE A 21 -4.44 0.55 11.10
C PHE A 21 -4.60 1.25 12.45
N LEU A 22 -4.08 2.47 12.60
CA LEU A 22 -4.20 3.23 13.85
C LEU A 22 -5.65 3.45 14.26
N LYS A 23 -6.51 3.76 13.30
CA LYS A 23 -7.96 3.88 13.56
C LYS A 23 -8.58 2.55 14.03
N ALA A 24 -8.15 1.43 13.45
CA ALA A 24 -8.65 0.11 13.83
C ALA A 24 -8.25 -0.34 15.25
N ILE A 25 -7.16 0.21 15.77
CA ILE A 25 -6.63 -0.15 17.11
C ILE A 25 -6.83 0.94 18.17
N GLU A 26 -7.54 2.01 17.87
CA GLU A 26 -7.71 3.17 18.76
C GLU A 26 -8.16 2.78 20.18
N ASN A 27 -8.94 1.71 20.32
CA ASN A 27 -9.47 1.22 21.60
C ASN A 27 -8.77 -0.06 22.10
N LYS A 28 -7.62 -0.43 21.53
CA LYS A 28 -6.87 -1.61 21.95
C LYS A 28 -5.83 -1.26 23.03
N PRO A 29 -5.48 -2.19 23.91
CA PRO A 29 -4.58 -1.94 25.04
C PRO A 29 -3.08 -1.97 24.62
N PHE A 30 -2.75 -1.32 23.51
CA PHE A 30 -1.38 -1.20 23.02
C PHE A 30 -0.79 0.19 23.30
N THR A 31 0.50 0.25 23.60
CA THR A 31 1.28 1.49 23.53
C THR A 31 2.03 1.49 22.21
N ILE A 32 1.62 2.36 21.28
CA ILE A 32 2.23 2.41 19.95
C ILE A 32 3.04 3.68 19.80
N LYS A 33 4.27 3.52 19.29
CA LYS A 33 5.06 4.61 18.74
C LYS A 33 5.21 4.45 17.24
N ILE A 34 5.24 5.58 16.54
CA ILE A 34 5.29 5.65 15.09
C ILE A 34 6.58 6.30 14.66
N ALA A 35 7.31 5.61 13.80
CA ALA A 35 8.44 6.15 13.07
C ALA A 35 8.07 6.30 11.58
N ALA A 36 8.24 7.50 11.03
CA ALA A 36 7.92 7.75 9.64
C ALA A 36 8.71 8.91 9.04
N TYR A 37 8.80 8.97 7.73
CA TYR A 37 9.57 9.98 7.02
C TYR A 37 8.86 11.34 7.03
N LYS A 38 9.63 12.42 7.22
CA LYS A 38 9.14 13.81 7.38
C LYS A 38 8.18 14.25 6.27
N ASN A 39 8.41 13.82 5.05
CA ASN A 39 7.63 14.25 3.88
C ASN A 39 6.37 13.41 3.65
N SER A 40 6.17 12.36 4.42
CA SER A 40 5.10 11.38 4.19
C SER A 40 3.86 11.64 5.01
N ILE A 41 3.94 12.43 6.08
CA ILE A 41 2.86 12.55 7.05
C ILE A 41 2.49 14.01 7.27
N LYS A 42 1.25 14.33 6.98
CA LYS A 42 0.59 15.54 7.47
C LYS A 42 0.05 15.38 8.91
N SER A 43 0.13 14.17 9.50
CA SER A 43 -0.47 13.90 10.80
C SER A 43 0.46 14.28 11.96
N SER A 44 -0.14 14.84 13.02
CA SER A 44 0.49 15.24 14.29
C SER A 44 0.97 14.07 15.16
N ASN A 45 0.82 12.82 14.71
CA ASN A 45 0.94 11.62 15.56
C ASN A 45 2.22 10.81 15.32
N VAL A 46 3.31 11.46 14.89
CA VAL A 46 4.59 10.77 14.67
C VAL A 46 5.50 11.01 15.85
N ASP A 47 5.93 9.95 16.51
CA ASP A 47 6.87 10.02 17.63
C ASP A 47 8.30 10.27 17.16
N TRP A 48 8.68 9.64 16.04
CA TRP A 48 10.02 9.77 15.48
C TRP A 48 9.99 10.03 13.99
N THR A 49 10.54 11.14 13.59
CA THR A 49 10.68 11.52 12.18
C THR A 49 11.93 10.87 11.60
N LEU A 50 11.74 10.03 10.60
CA LEU A 50 12.84 9.43 9.84
C LEU A 50 13.32 10.42 8.76
N ASN A 51 14.63 10.61 8.64
CA ASN A 51 15.19 11.39 7.53
C ASN A 51 15.39 10.50 6.32
N CYS A 52 14.98 10.97 5.13
CA CYS A 52 15.26 10.29 3.88
C CYS A 52 16.77 10.30 3.60
N LEU A 53 17.45 9.24 3.99
CA LEU A 53 18.86 9.00 3.66
C LEU A 53 18.99 8.28 2.31
N HIS A 54 18.10 8.54 1.35
CA HIS A 54 18.10 7.88 0.04
C HIS A 54 19.42 7.99 -0.73
N ASN A 55 20.29 8.93 -0.38
CA ASN A 55 21.59 9.12 -1.03
C ASN A 55 22.75 8.39 -0.34
N TYR A 56 22.52 7.69 0.78
CA TYR A 56 23.59 7.05 1.56
C TYR A 56 23.62 5.51 1.42
N PHE A 57 22.98 4.95 0.43
CA PHE A 57 23.10 3.52 0.13
C PHE A 57 24.34 3.18 -0.71
N ASP A 58 25.45 3.82 -0.41
CA ASP A 58 26.76 3.25 -0.75
C ASP A 58 26.99 2.09 0.21
N LYS A 59 27.13 0.87 -0.31
CA LYS A 59 27.24 -0.38 0.47
C LYS A 59 28.34 -0.36 1.54
N ASP A 60 29.30 0.53 1.40
CA ASP A 60 30.50 0.62 2.24
C ASP A 60 30.43 1.71 3.32
N LYS A 61 29.33 2.46 3.42
CA LYS A 61 29.20 3.60 4.34
C LYS A 61 27.89 3.62 5.14
N LEU A 62 27.36 2.48 5.53
CA LEU A 62 26.58 2.41 6.77
C LEU A 62 27.57 2.57 7.92
N SER A 63 28.23 3.73 7.98
CA SER A 63 28.96 4.07 9.16
C SER A 63 27.91 4.30 10.24
N LEU A 64 27.95 3.49 11.29
CA LEU A 64 27.31 3.72 12.58
C LEU A 64 27.65 5.10 13.18
N ASP A 65 28.44 5.89 12.47
CA ASP A 65 28.89 7.25 12.80
C ASP A 65 27.88 8.34 12.45
N ASN A 66 26.71 7.99 11.88
CA ASN A 66 25.65 8.98 11.67
C ASN A 66 24.92 9.22 12.98
N GLU A 67 25.17 10.37 13.61
CA GLU A 67 24.55 10.80 14.86
C GLU A 67 23.02 10.63 14.87
N TYR A 68 22.38 10.87 13.74
CA TYR A 68 20.94 10.68 13.59
C TYR A 68 20.53 9.23 13.77
N PHE A 69 21.25 8.29 13.15
CA PHE A 69 20.97 6.85 13.28
C PHE A 69 21.22 6.40 14.72
N ILE A 70 22.31 6.86 15.35
CA ILE A 70 22.64 6.53 16.74
C ILE A 70 21.51 7.02 17.67
N ASN A 71 21.04 8.25 17.49
CA ASN A 71 19.96 8.82 18.30
C ASN A 71 18.65 8.05 18.13
N TYR A 72 18.30 7.68 16.89
CA TYR A 72 17.11 6.87 16.61
C TYR A 72 17.24 5.48 17.21
N TYR A 73 18.37 4.80 17.02
CA TYR A 73 18.67 3.50 17.62
C TYR A 73 18.54 3.53 19.16
N ASN A 74 19.13 4.53 19.80
CA ASN A 74 19.03 4.70 21.25
C ASN A 74 17.59 4.97 21.71
N SER A 75 16.80 5.66 20.91
CA SER A 75 15.37 5.88 21.17
C SER A 75 14.58 4.60 21.13
N ILE A 76 14.86 3.70 20.17
CA ILE A 76 14.24 2.35 20.09
C ILE A 76 14.64 1.55 21.34
N LYS A 77 15.93 1.52 21.65
CA LYS A 77 16.46 0.83 22.84
C LYS A 77 15.82 1.32 24.14
N SER A 78 15.65 2.63 24.30
CA SER A 78 15.03 3.26 25.48
C SER A 78 13.53 2.98 25.56
N PHE A 79 12.82 2.97 24.45
CA PHE A 79 11.40 2.61 24.41
C PHE A 79 11.18 1.13 24.72
N ASN A 80 12.14 0.30 24.34
CA ASN A 80 12.14 -1.15 24.52
C ASN A 80 10.79 -1.76 24.08
N PRO A 81 10.47 -1.76 22.78
CA PRO A 81 9.22 -2.33 22.29
C PRO A 81 9.23 -3.85 22.43
N ASP A 82 8.06 -4.43 22.67
CA ASP A 82 7.84 -5.87 22.68
C ASP A 82 7.76 -6.44 21.26
N LEU A 83 7.42 -5.58 20.29
CA LEU A 83 7.33 -5.91 18.86
C LEU A 83 7.66 -4.69 18.01
N ILE A 84 8.40 -4.91 16.94
CA ILE A 84 8.57 -3.95 15.86
C ILE A 84 7.79 -4.44 14.63
N ILE A 85 6.92 -3.58 14.08
CA ILE A 85 6.25 -3.77 12.80
C ILE A 85 6.89 -2.80 11.81
N SER A 86 7.44 -3.33 10.73
CA SER A 86 8.14 -2.53 9.72
C SER A 86 7.51 -2.71 8.34
N ASP A 87 7.18 -1.61 7.68
CA ASP A 87 6.81 -1.61 6.27
C ASP A 87 8.07 -1.55 5.38
N LEU A 88 8.91 -2.57 5.47
CA LEU A 88 10.22 -2.63 4.81
C LEU A 88 11.09 -1.39 5.09
N GLU A 89 10.93 -0.77 6.26
CA GLU A 89 11.80 0.32 6.68
C GLU A 89 13.14 -0.28 7.18
N TYR A 90 14.22 0.08 6.49
CA TYR A 90 15.50 -0.61 6.61
C TYR A 90 16.17 -0.43 7.97
N PHE A 91 16.24 0.84 8.47
CA PHE A 91 16.96 1.14 9.70
C PHE A 91 16.30 0.56 10.95
N THR A 92 14.98 0.64 11.02
CA THR A 92 14.21 0.05 12.11
C THR A 92 14.34 -1.47 12.11
N SER A 93 14.28 -2.08 10.91
CA SER A 93 14.46 -3.53 10.77
C SER A 93 15.86 -3.98 11.18
N PHE A 94 16.88 -3.20 10.83
CA PHE A 94 18.25 -3.46 11.29
C PHE A 94 18.37 -3.35 12.82
N ALA A 95 17.82 -2.25 13.40
CA ALA A 95 17.85 -2.06 14.85
C ALA A 95 17.09 -3.17 15.61
N ALA A 96 15.97 -3.64 15.08
CA ALA A 96 15.22 -4.77 15.63
C ALA A 96 16.10 -6.02 15.73
N THR A 97 16.76 -6.38 14.64
CA THR A 97 17.65 -7.55 14.56
C THR A 97 18.82 -7.42 15.53
N ASP A 98 19.48 -6.26 15.57
CA ASP A 98 20.64 -6.01 16.44
C ASP A 98 20.29 -6.02 17.93
N LEU A 99 19.10 -5.49 18.28
CA LEU A 99 18.61 -5.46 19.65
C LEU A 99 17.90 -6.76 20.11
N GLY A 100 17.71 -7.71 19.19
CA GLY A 100 17.00 -8.96 19.47
C GLY A 100 15.49 -8.75 19.75
N ILE A 101 14.90 -7.69 19.17
CA ILE A 101 13.47 -7.40 19.33
C ILE A 101 12.69 -8.12 18.24
N PRO A 102 11.58 -8.79 18.54
CA PRO A 102 10.72 -9.43 17.56
C PRO A 102 10.34 -8.48 16.43
N LEU A 103 10.52 -8.94 15.17
CA LEU A 103 10.34 -8.13 13.96
C LEU A 103 9.33 -8.76 13.02
N TRP A 104 8.25 -8.03 12.74
CA TRP A 104 7.31 -8.35 11.68
C TRP A 104 7.51 -7.38 10.51
N GLN A 105 7.79 -7.89 9.33
CA GLN A 105 7.65 -7.10 8.12
C GLN A 105 6.18 -7.11 7.69
N CYS A 106 5.59 -5.95 7.46
CA CYS A 106 4.20 -5.83 7.06
C CYS A 106 4.08 -4.80 5.93
N SER A 107 4.03 -5.27 4.69
CA SER A 107 4.10 -4.39 3.52
C SER A 107 3.40 -5.00 2.30
N SER A 108 2.79 -4.15 1.47
CA SER A 108 2.31 -4.54 0.15
C SER A 108 3.45 -4.87 -0.81
N SER A 109 4.59 -4.20 -0.69
CA SER A 109 5.78 -4.46 -1.49
C SER A 109 6.39 -5.83 -1.25
N LEU A 110 6.07 -6.50 -0.12
CA LEU A 110 6.46 -7.89 0.14
C LEU A 110 5.92 -8.87 -0.90
N LEU A 111 4.83 -8.54 -1.59
CA LEU A 111 4.28 -9.35 -2.66
C LEU A 111 5.34 -9.74 -3.70
N ASN A 112 6.26 -8.83 -4.00
CA ASN A 112 7.35 -9.05 -4.95
C ASN A 112 8.35 -10.13 -4.49
N TYR A 113 8.49 -10.33 -3.18
CA TYR A 113 9.40 -11.31 -2.58
C TYR A 113 8.68 -12.63 -2.25
N ALA A 114 7.41 -12.52 -1.88
CA ALA A 114 6.58 -13.62 -1.41
C ALA A 114 6.12 -14.56 -2.52
N LEU A 115 5.84 -14.06 -3.73
CA LEU A 115 5.41 -14.88 -4.84
C LEU A 115 6.54 -15.80 -5.35
N PRO A 116 6.28 -17.11 -5.52
CA PRO A 116 7.21 -18.01 -6.17
C PRO A 116 7.51 -17.60 -7.62
N TRP A 117 8.65 -18.02 -8.11
CA TRP A 117 9.06 -17.74 -9.50
C TRP A 117 8.01 -18.16 -10.54
N ARG A 118 7.39 -19.35 -10.33
CA ARG A 118 6.35 -19.87 -11.21
C ARG A 118 5.14 -18.95 -11.31
N GLU A 119 4.69 -18.39 -10.19
CA GLU A 119 3.56 -17.47 -10.16
C GLU A 119 3.90 -16.18 -10.93
N LYS A 120 5.08 -15.61 -10.70
CA LYS A 120 5.55 -14.42 -11.42
C LYS A 120 5.65 -14.67 -12.92
N TYR A 121 6.12 -15.84 -13.32
CA TYR A 121 6.21 -16.22 -14.73
C TYR A 121 4.83 -16.28 -15.37
N SER A 122 3.85 -16.84 -14.66
CA SER A 122 2.46 -16.93 -15.15
C SER A 122 1.79 -15.56 -15.33
N LEU A 123 2.28 -14.53 -14.62
CA LEU A 123 1.82 -13.14 -14.75
C LEU A 123 2.57 -12.36 -15.84
N ASN A 124 3.56 -12.97 -16.49
CA ASN A 124 4.40 -12.33 -17.51
C ASN A 124 5.11 -11.02 -17.02
N VAL A 125 5.30 -10.86 -15.71
CA VAL A 125 5.95 -9.66 -15.13
C VAL A 125 7.38 -9.45 -15.64
N PHE A 126 8.04 -10.52 -16.08
CA PHE A 126 9.42 -10.47 -16.57
C PHE A 126 9.57 -9.82 -17.94
N SER A 127 8.50 -9.66 -18.69
CA SER A 127 8.51 -8.86 -19.92
C SER A 127 8.59 -7.36 -19.62
N ASN A 128 8.32 -6.95 -18.37
CA ASN A 128 8.38 -5.58 -17.96
C ASN A 128 9.80 -5.18 -17.52
N TYR A 129 10.43 -4.29 -18.27
CA TYR A 129 11.79 -3.83 -18.00
C TYR A 129 11.94 -3.13 -16.64
N SER A 130 10.95 -2.34 -16.25
CA SER A 130 10.93 -1.66 -14.95
C SER A 130 10.96 -2.65 -13.79
N TYR A 131 10.24 -3.76 -13.91
CA TYR A 131 10.27 -4.83 -12.92
C TYR A 131 11.65 -5.47 -12.80
N LEU A 132 12.33 -5.71 -13.93
CA LEU A 132 13.68 -6.28 -13.92
C LEU A 132 14.71 -5.35 -13.27
N LEU A 133 14.62 -4.04 -13.52
CA LEU A 133 15.47 -3.05 -12.88
C LEU A 133 15.24 -2.99 -11.37
N TYR A 134 14.00 -2.93 -10.95
CA TYR A 134 13.65 -2.95 -9.53
C TYR A 134 14.23 -4.17 -8.81
N ARG A 135 14.09 -5.35 -9.38
CA ARG A 135 14.60 -6.58 -8.79
C ARG A 135 16.10 -6.52 -8.48
N ARG A 136 16.88 -5.87 -9.33
CA ARG A 136 18.32 -5.69 -9.11
C ARG A 136 18.62 -4.71 -7.97
N SER A 137 17.84 -3.62 -7.90
CA SER A 137 18.09 -2.55 -6.92
C SER A 137 17.68 -2.92 -5.49
N ASN A 138 16.75 -3.88 -5.31
CA ASN A 138 16.15 -4.17 -4.00
C ASN A 138 16.68 -5.43 -3.32
N GLN A 139 17.82 -5.95 -3.74
CA GLN A 139 18.44 -7.13 -3.09
C GLN A 139 18.77 -6.90 -1.60
N LYS A 140 18.94 -5.64 -1.19
CA LYS A 140 19.16 -5.23 0.21
C LYS A 140 18.02 -5.63 1.16
N TYR A 141 16.78 -5.63 0.66
CA TYR A 141 15.62 -6.02 1.49
C TYR A 141 15.56 -7.52 1.79
N VAL A 142 16.26 -8.34 1.01
CA VAL A 142 16.27 -9.80 1.22
C VAL A 142 16.79 -10.15 2.61
N ASN A 143 17.83 -9.46 3.08
CA ASN A 143 18.41 -9.73 4.39
C ASN A 143 17.45 -9.40 5.53
N ILE A 144 16.76 -8.24 5.49
CA ILE A 144 15.82 -7.87 6.54
C ILE A 144 14.57 -8.77 6.51
N ILE A 145 14.14 -9.23 5.35
CA ILE A 145 13.03 -10.18 5.18
C ILE A 145 13.41 -11.55 5.77
N ASN A 146 14.62 -12.02 5.50
CA ASN A 146 15.09 -13.31 6.00
C ASN A 146 15.32 -13.32 7.52
N ASN A 147 15.63 -12.17 8.11
CA ASN A 147 15.87 -12.02 9.55
C ASN A 147 14.59 -11.66 10.32
N SER A 148 13.45 -11.55 9.66
CA SER A 148 12.18 -11.25 10.31
C SER A 148 11.51 -12.51 10.84
N ASP A 149 10.88 -12.42 12.00
CA ASP A 149 10.11 -13.52 12.58
C ASP A 149 8.86 -13.83 11.78
N LEU A 150 8.25 -12.80 11.15
CA LEU A 150 7.06 -12.93 10.34
C LEU A 150 7.06 -11.94 9.19
N ASN A 151 6.64 -12.40 8.00
CA ASN A 151 6.48 -11.57 6.81
C ASN A 151 5.02 -11.55 6.37
N LEU A 152 4.34 -10.43 6.62
CA LEU A 152 2.93 -10.21 6.36
C LEU A 152 2.74 -9.42 5.05
N VAL A 153 2.17 -10.07 4.05
CA VAL A 153 1.93 -9.48 2.74
C VAL A 153 0.58 -8.78 2.73
N TYR A 154 0.57 -7.45 2.79
CA TYR A 154 -0.65 -6.69 2.57
C TYR A 154 -1.13 -6.86 1.15
N SER A 155 -2.21 -7.62 0.95
CA SER A 155 -2.80 -7.76 -0.37
C SER A 155 -4.22 -8.33 -0.31
N HIS A 156 -5.10 -7.77 -1.15
CA HIS A 156 -6.44 -8.27 -1.39
C HIS A 156 -6.46 -9.66 -2.07
N PHE A 157 -5.33 -10.14 -2.59
CA PHE A 157 -5.26 -11.46 -3.23
C PHE A 157 -5.44 -12.62 -2.26
N GLY A 158 -5.12 -12.41 -0.98
CA GLY A 158 -5.39 -13.39 0.06
C GLY A 158 -6.88 -13.74 0.22
N ASP A 159 -7.75 -12.78 -0.08
CA ASP A 159 -9.21 -12.93 0.01
C ASP A 159 -9.83 -13.57 -1.24
N THR A 160 -9.07 -13.81 -2.30
CA THR A 160 -9.62 -14.43 -3.51
C THR A 160 -9.91 -15.92 -3.29
N LYS A 161 -10.81 -16.48 -4.10
CA LYS A 161 -11.20 -17.90 -4.01
C LYS A 161 -9.99 -18.84 -4.10
N ASP A 162 -9.04 -18.51 -4.98
CA ASP A 162 -7.81 -19.27 -5.20
C ASP A 162 -6.61 -18.33 -5.07
N PRO A 163 -6.20 -17.98 -3.83
CA PRO A 163 -5.11 -17.05 -3.61
C PRO A 163 -3.79 -17.64 -4.13
N PRO A 164 -2.88 -16.80 -4.66
CA PRO A 164 -1.56 -17.26 -5.07
C PRO A 164 -0.84 -17.90 -3.89
N LYS A 165 -0.16 -19.01 -4.15
CA LYS A 165 0.65 -19.66 -3.13
C LYS A 165 1.86 -18.79 -2.80
N LEU A 166 2.03 -18.43 -1.55
CA LEU A 166 3.23 -17.74 -1.07
C LEU A 166 4.38 -18.72 -0.82
N LYS A 167 5.60 -18.18 -0.81
CA LYS A 167 6.76 -18.90 -0.27
C LYS A 167 6.59 -19.16 1.22
N GLN A 168 7.34 -20.12 1.72
CA GLN A 168 7.47 -20.34 3.17
C GLN A 168 7.89 -19.04 3.88
N ASN A 169 7.43 -18.83 5.10
CA ASN A 169 7.65 -17.63 5.93
C ASN A 169 6.95 -16.35 5.46
N PHE A 170 5.98 -16.48 4.56
CA PHE A 170 5.10 -15.38 4.19
C PHE A 170 3.64 -15.76 4.44
N GLU A 171 2.88 -14.81 4.98
CA GLU A 171 1.44 -14.95 5.22
C GLU A 171 0.69 -13.79 4.55
N TRP A 172 -0.54 -14.06 4.10
CA TRP A 172 -1.45 -13.02 3.66
C TRP A 172 -1.97 -12.24 4.86
N ILE A 173 -1.99 -10.92 4.74
CA ILE A 173 -2.70 -10.04 5.65
C ILE A 173 -3.62 -9.13 4.85
N ARG A 174 -4.84 -8.96 5.36
CA ARG A 174 -5.87 -8.16 4.70
C ARG A 174 -5.52 -6.68 4.75
N PRO A 175 -5.51 -5.98 3.61
CA PRO A 175 -5.35 -4.53 3.59
C PRO A 175 -6.58 -3.87 4.20
N TYR A 176 -6.35 -2.78 4.94
CA TYR A 176 -7.46 -1.95 5.39
C TYR A 176 -8.05 -1.23 4.20
N ALA A 177 -9.37 -1.32 4.07
CA ALA A 177 -10.14 -0.63 3.05
C ALA A 177 -11.27 0.18 3.67
N TYR A 178 -11.72 1.20 2.95
CA TYR A 178 -12.92 1.90 3.33
C TYR A 178 -14.15 1.19 2.79
N ILE A 179 -14.95 0.67 3.73
CA ILE A 179 -16.26 0.14 3.43
C ILE A 179 -17.26 1.24 3.76
N GLY A 180 -17.69 1.98 2.74
CA GLY A 180 -18.52 3.16 2.91
C GLY A 180 -19.89 2.88 3.54
N ASN A 181 -20.40 3.79 4.38
CA ASN A 181 -21.79 3.77 4.87
C ASN A 181 -22.79 4.19 3.78
N LYS A 182 -23.96 3.55 3.73
CA LYS A 182 -24.96 3.69 2.66
C LYS A 182 -25.66 5.06 2.57
N SER A 183 -25.40 6.01 3.46
CA SER A 183 -26.33 7.09 3.78
C SER A 183 -26.14 8.41 3.03
N VAL A 184 -25.07 8.58 2.25
CA VAL A 184 -24.82 9.86 1.55
C VAL A 184 -24.98 9.67 0.04
N PRO A 185 -25.80 10.49 -0.65
CA PRO A 185 -25.96 10.41 -2.10
C PRO A 185 -24.80 11.10 -2.81
N CYS A 186 -23.66 10.45 -2.87
CA CYS A 186 -22.58 10.82 -3.77
C CYS A 186 -22.75 10.01 -5.07
N LYS A 187 -22.93 10.68 -6.20
CA LYS A 187 -23.08 10.01 -7.50
C LYS A 187 -22.09 10.60 -8.47
N HIS A 188 -20.94 9.94 -8.61
CA HIS A 188 -20.06 10.17 -9.76
C HIS A 188 -19.96 8.87 -10.55
N ASN A 189 -20.03 8.99 -11.88
CA ASN A 189 -19.90 7.81 -12.75
C ASN A 189 -18.52 7.19 -12.61
N ILE A 190 -17.47 8.02 -12.54
CA ILE A 190 -16.10 7.59 -12.41
C ILE A 190 -15.46 8.27 -11.22
N VAL A 191 -14.84 7.46 -10.36
CA VAL A 191 -14.02 7.91 -9.25
C VAL A 191 -12.58 7.47 -9.47
N GLY A 192 -11.66 8.42 -9.52
CA GLY A 192 -10.22 8.18 -9.63
C GLY A 192 -9.52 8.29 -8.28
N ALA A 193 -8.55 7.41 -8.02
CA ALA A 193 -7.57 7.55 -6.95
C ALA A 193 -6.17 7.48 -7.57
N LEU A 194 -5.55 8.64 -7.75
CA LEU A 194 -4.36 8.82 -8.57
C LEU A 194 -3.27 9.54 -7.78
N LEU A 195 -2.16 8.89 -7.54
CA LEU A 195 -1.02 9.44 -6.80
C LEU A 195 -0.02 10.16 -7.70
N SER A 196 0.08 9.75 -8.95
CA SER A 196 0.99 10.38 -9.91
C SER A 196 0.35 11.59 -10.58
N ASN A 197 1.17 12.58 -10.93
CA ASN A 197 0.73 13.71 -11.76
C ASN A 197 0.66 13.31 -13.23
N ASN A 198 -0.22 12.38 -13.58
CA ASN A 198 -0.39 11.92 -14.95
C ASN A 198 -1.38 12.83 -15.70
N LYS A 199 -0.86 13.92 -16.27
CA LYS A 199 -1.67 14.91 -17.03
C LYS A 199 -2.47 14.30 -18.18
N LYS A 200 -1.99 13.20 -18.78
CA LYS A 200 -2.72 12.52 -19.86
C LYS A 200 -3.99 11.87 -19.32
N ILE A 201 -3.90 11.22 -18.15
CA ILE A 201 -5.07 10.63 -17.50
C ILE A 201 -6.07 11.70 -17.12
N PHE A 202 -5.62 12.77 -16.46
CA PHE A 202 -6.52 13.87 -16.07
C PHE A 202 -7.21 14.53 -17.26
N LYS A 203 -6.51 14.74 -18.38
CA LYS A 203 -7.12 15.23 -19.61
C LYS A 203 -8.18 14.28 -20.16
N ASN A 204 -7.91 12.98 -20.15
CA ASN A 204 -8.87 11.99 -20.62
C ASN A 204 -10.11 11.95 -19.70
N LEU A 205 -9.94 11.98 -18.38
CA LEU A 205 -11.03 12.04 -17.42
C LEU A 205 -11.86 13.34 -17.57
N ASN A 206 -11.21 14.46 -17.86
CA ASN A 206 -11.90 15.74 -18.10
C ASN A 206 -12.84 15.71 -19.31
N ASN A 207 -12.65 14.79 -20.25
CA ASN A 207 -13.54 14.61 -21.39
C ASN A 207 -14.76 13.73 -21.06
N ILE A 208 -14.85 13.23 -19.84
CA ILE A 208 -15.93 12.35 -19.38
C ILE A 208 -16.79 13.11 -18.38
N TYR A 209 -18.09 13.05 -18.61
CA TYR A 209 -19.05 13.72 -17.73
C TYR A 209 -19.12 13.04 -16.35
N ASP A 210 -19.25 13.86 -15.32
CA ASP A 210 -19.46 13.43 -13.93
C ASP A 210 -18.33 12.55 -13.36
N THR A 211 -17.11 13.11 -13.43
CA THR A 211 -15.88 12.47 -12.94
C THR A 211 -15.28 13.25 -11.78
N ILE A 212 -14.84 12.53 -10.76
CA ILE A 212 -14.06 13.07 -9.64
C ILE A 212 -12.76 12.27 -9.49
N ALA A 213 -11.65 12.95 -9.21
CA ALA A 213 -10.38 12.29 -8.90
C ALA A 213 -9.82 12.78 -7.57
N PHE A 214 -9.47 11.84 -6.71
CA PHE A 214 -8.76 12.06 -5.46
C PHE A 214 -7.26 11.92 -5.73
N THR A 215 -6.51 13.00 -5.44
CA THR A 215 -5.10 13.12 -5.81
C THR A 215 -4.39 14.13 -4.91
N PRO A 216 -3.08 13.99 -4.62
CA PRO A 216 -2.31 15.05 -3.97
C PRO A 216 -2.05 16.27 -4.89
N HIS A 217 -2.42 16.20 -6.18
CA HIS A 217 -2.14 17.20 -7.21
C HIS A 217 -3.36 18.10 -7.51
N ILE A 218 -3.93 18.75 -6.50
CA ILE A 218 -5.19 19.51 -6.59
C ILE A 218 -5.06 20.89 -7.24
N ASN A 219 -3.86 21.35 -7.56
CA ASN A 219 -3.62 22.71 -8.06
C ASN A 219 -3.98 22.90 -9.56
N GLU A 220 -4.29 21.84 -10.26
CA GLU A 220 -4.71 21.90 -11.67
C GLU A 220 -6.23 22.12 -11.77
N LYS A 221 -6.66 22.92 -12.76
CA LYS A 221 -8.09 23.20 -13.01
C LYS A 221 -8.53 22.52 -14.30
N TYR A 222 -9.63 21.81 -14.22
CA TYR A 222 -10.30 21.13 -15.33
C TYR A 222 -11.77 21.57 -15.39
N SER A 223 -12.37 21.59 -16.58
CA SER A 223 -13.76 22.05 -16.75
C SER A 223 -14.79 21.04 -16.24
N ASN A 224 -14.53 19.74 -16.45
CA ASN A 224 -15.49 18.66 -16.14
C ASN A 224 -14.96 17.66 -15.11
N LEU A 225 -13.69 17.75 -14.72
CA LEU A 225 -13.08 16.89 -13.72
C LEU A 225 -12.92 17.65 -12.41
N LYS A 226 -13.54 17.17 -11.35
CA LYS A 226 -13.31 17.66 -9.99
C LYS A 226 -12.07 16.99 -9.40
N LEU A 227 -11.11 17.79 -8.92
CA LEU A 227 -9.97 17.28 -8.16
C LEU A 227 -10.20 17.52 -6.67
N LYS A 228 -9.94 16.50 -5.86
CA LYS A 228 -10.02 16.53 -4.40
C LYS A 228 -8.73 15.98 -3.79
N ASP A 229 -8.41 16.43 -2.59
CA ASP A 229 -7.28 15.87 -1.85
C ASP A 229 -7.57 14.40 -1.52
N ILE A 230 -6.54 13.58 -1.68
CA ILE A 230 -6.60 12.15 -1.38
C ILE A 230 -6.57 11.87 0.13
N ASP A 231 -6.40 12.91 0.94
CA ASP A 231 -6.52 12.81 2.39
C ASP A 231 -7.92 12.30 2.72
N ASP A 232 -7.95 11.11 2.97
CA ASP A 232 -8.96 10.15 3.21
C ASP A 232 -10.07 10.64 4.13
N ASN A 233 -11.15 10.97 3.55
CA ASN A 233 -12.30 11.55 4.21
C ASN A 233 -13.58 10.80 3.84
N GLU A 234 -14.66 11.15 4.49
CA GLU A 234 -15.99 10.58 4.24
C GLU A 234 -16.44 10.78 2.78
N GLU A 235 -16.00 11.87 2.14
CA GLU A 235 -16.30 12.16 0.73
C GLU A 235 -15.65 11.10 -0.20
N TYR A 236 -14.37 10.74 0.04
CA TYR A 236 -13.72 9.69 -0.72
C TYR A 236 -14.46 8.36 -0.58
N GLN A 237 -14.75 7.95 0.65
CA GLN A 237 -15.43 6.69 0.95
C GLN A 237 -16.80 6.59 0.29
N CYS A 238 -17.58 7.67 0.37
CA CYS A 238 -18.89 7.75 -0.23
C CYS A 238 -18.81 7.62 -1.75
N ASN A 239 -17.86 8.31 -2.37
CA ASN A 239 -17.70 8.28 -3.82
C ASN A 239 -17.24 6.90 -4.31
N VAL A 240 -16.29 6.24 -3.66
CA VAL A 240 -15.86 4.88 -4.03
C VAL A 240 -17.02 3.91 -3.99
N LYS A 241 -17.85 3.99 -2.95
CA LYS A 241 -19.01 3.10 -2.81
C LYS A 241 -20.06 3.29 -3.88
N ASN A 242 -20.32 4.51 -4.27
CA ASN A 242 -21.44 4.86 -5.14
C ASN A 242 -21.05 5.06 -6.62
N CYS A 243 -19.76 4.95 -6.97
CA CYS A 243 -19.35 5.05 -8.36
C CYS A 243 -19.76 3.82 -9.18
N ASN A 244 -19.89 4.01 -10.48
CA ASN A 244 -20.05 2.90 -11.41
C ASN A 244 -18.70 2.26 -11.75
N LEU A 245 -17.64 3.08 -11.80
CA LEU A 245 -16.31 2.67 -12.17
C LEU A 245 -15.28 3.32 -11.27
N PHE A 246 -14.32 2.52 -10.82
CA PHE A 246 -13.18 2.99 -10.05
C PHE A 246 -11.91 2.98 -10.90
N LEU A 247 -11.13 4.05 -10.87
CA LEU A 247 -9.86 4.19 -11.59
C LEU A 247 -8.72 4.37 -10.59
N CYS A 248 -7.65 3.58 -10.72
CA CYS A 248 -6.45 3.74 -9.88
C CYS A 248 -5.16 3.36 -10.64
N GLU A 249 -4.03 3.49 -9.96
CA GLU A 249 -2.71 3.16 -10.52
C GLU A 249 -2.19 1.79 -10.08
N GLY A 250 -3.00 1.00 -9.38
CA GLY A 250 -2.65 -0.37 -8.97
C GLY A 250 -2.09 -0.51 -7.56
N GLN A 251 -2.14 0.54 -6.73
CA GLN A 251 -1.77 0.44 -5.32
C GLN A 251 -2.74 -0.48 -4.57
N THR A 252 -2.20 -1.28 -3.66
CA THR A 252 -2.98 -2.24 -2.86
C THR A 252 -4.14 -1.59 -2.11
N SER A 253 -3.93 -0.40 -1.51
CA SER A 253 -4.97 0.31 -0.76
C SER A 253 -6.18 0.65 -1.63
N PHE A 254 -5.96 1.16 -2.83
CA PHE A 254 -7.03 1.59 -3.72
C PHE A 254 -7.75 0.43 -4.39
N LEU A 255 -7.00 -0.62 -4.74
CA LEU A 255 -7.62 -1.84 -5.24
C LEU A 255 -8.49 -2.51 -4.17
N ALA A 256 -8.03 -2.52 -2.91
CA ALA A 256 -8.83 -3.01 -1.80
C ALA A 256 -10.11 -2.17 -1.61
N ASP A 257 -10.02 -0.82 -1.69
CA ASP A 257 -11.18 0.05 -1.63
C ASP A 257 -12.19 -0.26 -2.74
N ALA A 258 -11.72 -0.51 -3.97
CA ALA A 258 -12.60 -0.90 -5.05
C ALA A 258 -13.26 -2.26 -4.79
N PHE A 259 -12.47 -3.29 -4.54
CA PHE A 259 -12.96 -4.68 -4.49
C PHE A 259 -13.86 -4.92 -3.27
N TYR A 260 -13.53 -4.37 -2.11
CA TYR A 260 -14.36 -4.52 -0.91
C TYR A 260 -15.68 -3.73 -0.98
N ASN A 261 -15.80 -2.80 -1.93
CA ASN A 261 -17.05 -2.16 -2.31
C ASN A 261 -17.69 -2.77 -3.58
N ASN A 262 -17.24 -3.95 -4.02
CA ASN A 262 -17.71 -4.65 -5.22
C ASN A 262 -17.59 -3.83 -6.51
N LYS A 263 -16.53 -3.01 -6.62
CA LYS A 263 -16.27 -2.18 -7.80
C LYS A 263 -15.23 -2.80 -8.70
N PHE A 264 -15.55 -2.91 -9.98
CA PHE A 264 -14.57 -3.22 -11.02
C PHE A 264 -13.58 -2.07 -11.14
N ALA A 265 -12.28 -2.37 -11.19
CA ALA A 265 -11.26 -1.36 -11.26
C ALA A 265 -10.67 -1.22 -12.67
N LEU A 266 -10.57 0.01 -13.16
CA LEU A 266 -9.67 0.34 -14.24
C LEU A 266 -8.30 0.70 -13.65
N VAL A 267 -7.26 0.07 -14.14
CA VAL A 267 -5.93 0.28 -13.63
C VAL A 267 -5.03 0.89 -14.71
N VAL A 268 -4.46 2.04 -14.40
CA VAL A 268 -3.37 2.65 -15.18
C VAL A 268 -2.08 2.40 -14.40
N PRO A 269 -1.39 1.28 -14.63
CA PRO A 269 -0.29 0.89 -13.75
C PRO A 269 0.81 1.94 -13.73
N ASN A 270 1.26 2.32 -12.55
CA ASN A 270 2.50 3.08 -12.41
C ASN A 270 3.67 2.14 -12.73
N LEU A 271 4.25 2.30 -13.92
CA LEU A 271 5.33 1.42 -14.40
C LEU A 271 6.66 1.60 -13.67
N HIS A 272 6.78 2.60 -12.80
CA HIS A 272 7.94 2.81 -11.92
C HIS A 272 7.76 2.13 -10.55
N ASP A 273 6.57 1.57 -10.29
CA ASP A 273 6.24 0.87 -9.06
C ASP A 273 5.90 -0.59 -9.33
N THR A 274 6.73 -1.50 -8.82
CA THR A 274 6.55 -2.94 -9.05
C THR A 274 5.35 -3.52 -8.32
N GLU A 275 4.93 -2.93 -7.21
CA GLU A 275 3.69 -3.30 -6.55
C GLU A 275 2.51 -3.04 -7.50
N CYS A 276 2.44 -1.85 -8.06
CA CYS A 276 1.40 -1.47 -9.02
C CYS A 276 1.37 -2.40 -10.24
N ILE A 277 2.54 -2.77 -10.77
CA ILE A 277 2.66 -3.69 -11.91
C ILE A 277 2.10 -5.07 -11.56
N VAL A 278 2.54 -5.66 -10.46
CA VAL A 278 2.13 -7.02 -10.06
C VAL A 278 0.63 -7.04 -9.72
N ASN A 279 0.17 -6.07 -8.94
CA ASN A 279 -1.23 -5.94 -8.58
C ASN A 279 -2.15 -5.82 -9.80
N SER A 280 -1.77 -4.96 -10.76
CA SER A 280 -2.58 -4.73 -11.96
C SER A 280 -2.67 -5.99 -12.82
N MET A 281 -1.55 -6.66 -13.04
CA MET A 281 -1.50 -7.89 -13.85
C MET A 281 -2.30 -9.03 -13.22
N TYR A 282 -2.18 -9.20 -11.90
CA TYR A 282 -2.89 -10.27 -11.22
C TYR A 282 -4.39 -9.97 -11.12
N SER A 283 -4.78 -8.75 -10.78
CA SER A 283 -6.19 -8.35 -10.71
C SER A 283 -6.91 -8.52 -12.06
N GLU A 284 -6.23 -8.21 -13.17
CA GLU A 284 -6.76 -8.44 -14.51
C GLU A 284 -6.89 -9.93 -14.82
N LYS A 285 -5.88 -10.74 -14.47
CA LYS A 285 -5.90 -12.20 -14.66
C LYS A 285 -7.09 -12.87 -13.98
N ILE A 286 -7.47 -12.37 -12.79
CA ILE A 286 -8.61 -12.92 -12.02
C ILE A 286 -9.94 -12.22 -12.30
N GLY A 287 -9.98 -11.31 -13.26
CA GLY A 287 -11.20 -10.64 -13.72
C GLY A 287 -11.75 -9.55 -12.83
N LEU A 288 -10.96 -9.03 -11.88
CA LEU A 288 -11.37 -7.94 -10.98
C LEU A 288 -11.06 -6.55 -11.53
N SER A 289 -10.18 -6.47 -12.52
CA SER A 289 -9.78 -5.20 -13.13
C SER A 289 -9.48 -5.33 -14.60
N LYS A 290 -9.30 -4.18 -15.27
CA LYS A 290 -8.76 -4.09 -16.61
C LYS A 290 -7.64 -3.07 -16.64
N ASN A 291 -6.50 -3.47 -17.22
CA ASN A 291 -5.35 -2.57 -17.37
C ASN A 291 -5.50 -1.68 -18.60
N ILE A 292 -5.16 -0.41 -18.44
CA ILE A 292 -5.20 0.60 -19.49
C ILE A 292 -3.80 1.22 -19.59
N TYR A 293 -3.10 0.97 -20.69
CA TYR A 293 -1.74 1.45 -20.86
C TYR A 293 -1.64 2.77 -21.64
N ASN A 294 -2.50 3.06 -22.60
CA ASN A 294 -2.31 4.18 -23.53
C ASN A 294 -3.52 5.08 -23.81
N ASP A 295 -4.68 4.57 -24.10
CA ASP A 295 -5.85 5.37 -24.45
C ASP A 295 -7.09 4.88 -23.73
N ILE A 296 -7.61 5.75 -22.85
CA ILE A 296 -8.82 5.47 -22.11
C ILE A 296 -10.01 5.74 -23.03
N ASN A 297 -10.42 4.73 -23.78
CA ASN A 297 -11.74 4.76 -24.40
C ASN A 297 -12.75 4.07 -23.48
N LEU A 298 -13.21 4.83 -22.49
CA LEU A 298 -14.12 4.32 -21.46
C LEU A 298 -15.50 3.92 -22.02
N SER A 299 -15.87 4.40 -23.21
CA SER A 299 -17.13 4.04 -23.86
C SER A 299 -17.20 2.59 -24.36
N LYS A 300 -16.05 1.90 -24.40
CA LYS A 300 -15.93 0.51 -24.85
C LYS A 300 -15.66 -0.47 -23.69
N ILE A 301 -15.69 0.00 -22.46
CA ILE A 301 -15.43 -0.85 -21.31
C ILE A 301 -16.75 -1.47 -20.86
N ASP A 302 -16.81 -2.78 -20.95
CA ASP A 302 -17.91 -3.57 -20.42
C ASP A 302 -17.76 -3.64 -18.90
N TYR A 303 -18.67 -2.99 -18.17
CA TYR A 303 -18.67 -2.98 -16.72
C TYR A 303 -19.30 -4.29 -16.23
N GLN A 304 -18.48 -5.09 -15.59
CA GLN A 304 -18.99 -6.24 -14.87
C GLN A 304 -19.15 -5.89 -13.39
N GLU A 305 -20.31 -6.19 -12.82
CA GLU A 305 -20.43 -6.24 -11.38
C GLU A 305 -19.54 -7.37 -10.87
N ILE A 306 -18.66 -7.04 -9.94
CA ILE A 306 -17.86 -8.05 -9.26
C ILE A 306 -18.54 -8.44 -7.95
N ASN A 307 -18.50 -9.71 -7.61
CA ASN A 307 -18.91 -10.20 -6.31
C ASN A 307 -17.66 -10.64 -5.55
N TYR A 308 -17.12 -9.73 -4.75
CA TYR A 308 -15.92 -9.97 -3.99
C TYR A 308 -16.29 -10.37 -2.56
N SER A 309 -15.82 -11.53 -2.13
CA SER A 309 -16.06 -12.05 -0.78
C SER A 309 -14.76 -12.11 0.01
N LEU A 310 -14.83 -11.77 1.29
CA LEU A 310 -13.70 -11.88 2.19
C LEU A 310 -13.46 -13.35 2.57
N ASN A 311 -12.21 -13.72 2.68
CA ASN A 311 -11.78 -15.05 3.11
C ASN A 311 -11.54 -15.04 4.63
N ASP A 312 -12.35 -15.77 5.39
CA ASP A 312 -12.26 -15.83 6.86
C ASP A 312 -10.91 -16.30 7.41
N LYS A 313 -10.05 -16.86 6.56
CA LYS A 313 -8.70 -17.29 6.94
C LYS A 313 -7.64 -16.18 6.84
N VAL A 314 -8.00 -15.03 6.30
CA VAL A 314 -7.09 -13.88 6.16
C VAL A 314 -7.47 -12.82 7.18
N TYR A 315 -6.55 -12.48 8.05
CA TYR A 315 -6.76 -11.55 9.16
C TYR A 315 -6.36 -10.13 8.76
N TYR A 316 -6.95 -9.13 9.43
CA TYR A 316 -6.36 -7.80 9.51
C TYR A 316 -5.15 -7.80 10.46
N LEU A 317 -4.25 -6.84 10.31
CA LEU A 317 -3.07 -6.74 11.18
C LEU A 317 -3.44 -6.64 12.68
N HIS A 318 -4.49 -5.89 13.03
CA HIS A 318 -4.94 -5.78 14.42
C HIS A 318 -5.51 -7.09 14.98
N GLU A 319 -6.17 -7.89 14.15
CA GLU A 319 -6.66 -9.21 14.55
C GLU A 319 -5.50 -10.20 14.74
N ARG A 320 -4.43 -10.05 13.96
CA ARG A 320 -3.21 -10.84 14.13
C ARG A 320 -2.46 -10.46 15.41
N LEU A 321 -2.50 -9.18 15.81
CA LEU A 321 -1.95 -8.71 17.08
C LEU A 321 -2.75 -9.23 18.29
N ASP A 322 -4.05 -9.44 18.18
CA ASP A 322 -4.87 -10.01 19.25
C ASP A 322 -4.53 -11.49 19.55
N GLN A 323 -3.69 -12.13 18.73
CA GLN A 323 -3.29 -13.53 18.88
C GLN A 323 -1.96 -13.70 19.66
N ILE A 324 -1.27 -12.61 20.00
CA ILE A 324 -0.02 -12.59 20.75
C ILE A 324 -0.23 -12.04 22.16
#